data_beaeff8752b596bb7b3921250b5ae1cd
#
_entry.id   beaeff8752b596bb7b3921250b5ae1cd
#
_cell.length_a   1.000
_cell.length_b   1.000
_cell.length_c   1.000
_cell.angle_alpha   90.00
_cell.angle_beta   90.00
_cell.angle_gamma   90.00
#
_symmetry.space_group_name_H-M   'P 1'
#
loop_
_entity.id
_entity.type
_entity.pdbx_description
1 polymer ?
#
loop_
_entity_poly.entity_id
_entity_poly.type
_entity_poly.pdbx_seq_one_letter_code
_entity_poly.pdbx_strand_id
1 'polypeptide(L)'
;MAKVAIVMGSDSDFDKLKGCVTKLKEFDIEVDVNVISAHRTPDEAAEFAKTAEEKGIEVIIAAAGMAAHLGGVLAAHTIVPVIGVPIKSTFDGMDSLLATVQMPPGIPVATVGVDNGTNAAILAAQMLSLKYDYLKQALKASKDKIAEGVRQKNQKIKELVKEL
;
A
#
# COMPACT_ATOMS: atom_id res chain seq x y z
N MET A 1 1.01 -19.45 -1.01
CA MET A 1 1.66 -18.29 -0.35
C MET A 1 0.84 -17.07 -0.74
N ALA A 2 0.62 -16.15 0.21
CA ALA A 2 -0.12 -14.91 -0.09
C ALA A 2 0.66 -14.08 -1.13
N LYS A 3 -0.04 -13.45 -2.08
CA LYS A 3 0.55 -12.67 -3.17
C LYS A 3 -0.11 -11.31 -3.29
N VAL A 4 0.72 -10.25 -3.32
CA VAL A 4 0.31 -8.86 -3.46
C VAL A 4 0.99 -8.25 -4.68
N ALA A 5 0.23 -7.56 -5.52
CA ALA A 5 0.81 -6.74 -6.57
C ALA A 5 0.96 -5.29 -6.11
N ILE A 6 2.07 -4.67 -6.49
CA ILE A 6 2.27 -3.22 -6.38
C ILE A 6 2.30 -2.66 -7.80
N VAL A 7 1.39 -1.74 -8.09
CA VAL A 7 1.30 -1.06 -9.38
C VAL A 7 1.54 0.43 -9.17
N MET A 8 2.49 1.01 -9.88
CA MET A 8 2.80 2.43 -9.81
C MET A 8 2.68 3.10 -11.18
N GLY A 9 2.22 4.36 -11.20
CA GLY A 9 2.02 5.12 -12.43
C GLY A 9 3.31 5.57 -13.12
N SER A 10 4.42 5.60 -12.37
CA SER A 10 5.75 5.97 -12.84
C SER A 10 6.81 5.24 -12.02
N ASP A 11 7.95 4.96 -12.65
CA ASP A 11 9.15 4.40 -11.99
C ASP A 11 9.73 5.36 -10.94
N SER A 12 9.51 6.67 -11.09
CA SER A 12 9.88 7.68 -10.10
C SER A 12 9.23 7.48 -8.73
N ASP A 13 8.12 6.74 -8.65
CA ASP A 13 7.40 6.49 -7.40
C ASP A 13 8.02 5.34 -6.59
N PHE A 14 8.92 4.57 -7.20
CA PHE A 14 9.49 3.37 -6.58
C PHE A 14 10.23 3.65 -5.27
N ASP A 15 10.96 4.76 -5.19
CA ASP A 15 11.69 5.12 -3.97
C ASP A 15 10.75 5.28 -2.76
N LYS A 16 9.55 5.79 -2.96
CA LYS A 16 8.53 5.94 -1.93
C LYS A 16 7.86 4.61 -1.55
N LEU A 17 7.94 3.61 -2.43
CA LEU A 17 7.36 2.29 -2.25
C LEU A 17 8.35 1.23 -1.73
N LYS A 18 9.64 1.54 -1.63
CA LYS A 18 10.64 0.59 -1.08
C LYS A 18 10.24 0.04 0.28
N GLY A 19 9.72 0.90 1.17
CA GLY A 19 9.22 0.49 2.47
C GLY A 19 8.01 -0.46 2.39
N CYS A 20 7.15 -0.30 1.37
CA CYS A 20 6.05 -1.21 1.10
C CYS A 20 6.56 -2.60 0.73
N VAL A 21 7.47 -2.68 -0.25
CA VAL A 21 8.09 -3.94 -0.70
C VAL A 21 8.79 -4.65 0.46
N THR A 22 9.61 -3.91 1.23
CA THR A 22 10.32 -4.45 2.39
C THR A 22 9.35 -5.03 3.41
N LYS A 23 8.29 -4.29 3.74
CA LYS A 23 7.31 -4.70 4.74
C LYS A 23 6.51 -5.94 4.31
N LEU A 24 6.12 -6.06 3.04
CA LEU A 24 5.46 -7.26 2.52
C LEU A 24 6.38 -8.49 2.60
N LYS A 25 7.67 -8.33 2.25
CA LYS A 25 8.66 -9.40 2.37
C LYS A 25 8.91 -9.81 3.82
N GLU A 26 8.91 -8.85 4.77
CA GLU A 26 8.99 -9.17 6.21
C GLU A 26 7.81 -10.03 6.70
N PHE A 27 6.66 -9.95 6.03
CA PHE A 27 5.47 -10.75 6.29
C PHE A 27 5.41 -12.05 5.48
N ASP A 28 6.47 -12.40 4.76
CA ASP A 28 6.53 -13.60 3.91
C ASP A 28 5.43 -13.61 2.82
N ILE A 29 5.15 -12.44 2.25
CA ILE A 29 4.19 -12.23 1.16
C ILE A 29 4.96 -12.09 -0.15
N GLU A 30 4.54 -12.85 -1.17
CA GLU A 30 5.05 -12.71 -2.55
C GLU A 30 4.66 -11.34 -3.12
N VAL A 31 5.60 -10.65 -3.74
CA VAL A 31 5.39 -9.29 -4.27
C VAL A 31 5.65 -9.28 -5.77
N ASP A 32 4.65 -8.85 -6.53
CA ASP A 32 4.73 -8.56 -7.97
C ASP A 32 4.70 -7.03 -8.16
N VAL A 33 5.75 -6.46 -8.77
CA VAL A 33 5.92 -5.00 -8.91
C VAL A 33 5.85 -4.59 -10.37
N ASN A 34 4.94 -3.68 -10.69
CA ASN A 34 4.66 -3.26 -12.06
C ASN A 34 4.61 -1.73 -12.19
N VAL A 35 5.08 -1.20 -13.31
CA VAL A 35 4.87 0.20 -13.72
C VAL A 35 3.81 0.21 -14.81
N ILE A 36 2.62 0.71 -14.49
CA ILE A 36 1.47 0.79 -15.40
C ILE A 36 0.78 2.13 -15.20
N SER A 37 0.60 2.90 -16.26
CA SER A 37 -0.04 4.21 -16.20
C SER A 37 -1.48 4.13 -16.67
N ALA A 38 -2.44 4.50 -15.80
CA ALA A 38 -3.85 4.57 -16.19
C ALA A 38 -4.12 5.53 -17.36
N HIS A 39 -3.28 6.57 -17.53
CA HIS A 39 -3.47 7.56 -18.59
C HIS A 39 -2.67 7.26 -19.86
N ARG A 40 -1.49 6.64 -19.74
CA ARG A 40 -0.58 6.41 -20.87
C ARG A 40 -0.67 4.98 -21.43
N THR A 41 -1.05 4.02 -20.57
CA THR A 41 -1.24 2.60 -20.92
C THR A 41 -2.56 2.07 -20.33
N PRO A 42 -3.72 2.67 -20.68
CA PRO A 42 -5.01 2.34 -20.09
C PRO A 42 -5.44 0.89 -20.35
N ASP A 43 -5.15 0.36 -21.54
CA ASP A 43 -5.50 -1.02 -21.88
C ASP A 43 -4.69 -2.03 -21.05
N GLU A 44 -3.41 -1.75 -20.79
CA GLU A 44 -2.57 -2.57 -19.92
C GLU A 44 -3.06 -2.53 -18.47
N ALA A 45 -3.52 -1.37 -17.98
CA ALA A 45 -4.11 -1.26 -16.66
C ALA A 45 -5.39 -2.09 -16.52
N ALA A 46 -6.27 -2.03 -17.51
CA ALA A 46 -7.49 -2.81 -17.54
C ALA A 46 -7.21 -4.31 -17.61
N GLU A 47 -6.30 -4.73 -18.47
CA GLU A 47 -5.92 -6.14 -18.65
C GLU A 47 -5.23 -6.70 -17.40
N PHE A 48 -4.33 -5.92 -16.79
CA PHE A 48 -3.69 -6.30 -15.52
C PHE A 48 -4.73 -6.60 -14.44
N ALA A 49 -5.70 -5.70 -14.25
CA ALA A 49 -6.73 -5.84 -13.24
C ALA A 49 -7.67 -7.02 -13.50
N LYS A 50 -8.10 -7.24 -14.76
CA LYS A 50 -8.94 -8.37 -15.16
C LYS A 50 -8.28 -9.73 -14.93
N THR A 51 -6.97 -9.82 -15.13
CA THR A 51 -6.21 -11.08 -15.03
C THR A 51 -5.55 -11.26 -13.65
N ALA A 52 -5.77 -10.35 -12.70
CA ALA A 52 -5.13 -10.38 -11.39
C ALA A 52 -5.43 -11.67 -10.61
N GLU A 53 -6.68 -12.11 -10.57
CA GLU A 53 -7.08 -13.34 -9.87
C GLU A 53 -6.43 -14.57 -10.50
N GLU A 54 -6.39 -14.67 -11.83
CA GLU A 54 -5.77 -15.79 -12.56
C GLU A 54 -4.26 -15.88 -12.27
N LYS A 55 -3.61 -14.73 -12.01
CA LYS A 55 -2.19 -14.64 -11.61
C LYS A 55 -1.97 -14.90 -10.11
N GLY A 56 -3.04 -15.22 -9.37
CA GLY A 56 -2.99 -15.48 -7.94
C GLY A 56 -2.76 -14.23 -7.09
N ILE A 57 -2.99 -13.03 -7.64
CA ILE A 57 -2.92 -11.77 -6.89
C ILE A 57 -4.17 -11.66 -6.03
N GLU A 58 -3.99 -11.44 -4.72
CA GLU A 58 -5.07 -11.39 -3.75
C GLU A 58 -5.33 -9.97 -3.21
N VAL A 59 -4.37 -9.06 -3.37
CA VAL A 59 -4.52 -7.62 -3.07
C VAL A 59 -3.67 -6.85 -4.06
N ILE A 60 -4.17 -5.71 -4.54
CA ILE A 60 -3.42 -4.77 -5.38
C ILE A 60 -3.16 -3.49 -4.57
N ILE A 61 -1.91 -3.06 -4.52
CA ILE A 61 -1.51 -1.75 -3.99
C ILE A 61 -1.21 -0.85 -5.18
N ALA A 62 -2.02 0.20 -5.36
CA ALA A 62 -1.92 1.14 -6.47
C ALA A 62 -1.37 2.48 -5.99
N ALA A 63 -0.23 2.91 -6.54
CA ALA A 63 0.42 4.16 -6.17
C ALA A 63 0.44 5.15 -7.34
N ALA A 64 -0.04 6.36 -7.11
CA ALA A 64 -0.07 7.41 -8.11
C ALA A 64 -0.04 8.81 -7.48
N GLY A 65 0.59 9.75 -8.15
CA GLY A 65 0.60 11.17 -7.81
C GLY A 65 -0.29 12.00 -8.72
N MET A 66 -0.43 13.29 -8.44
CA MET A 66 -1.20 14.25 -9.21
C MET A 66 -2.66 13.79 -9.40
N ALA A 67 -3.14 13.66 -10.65
CA ALA A 67 -4.42 13.03 -11.00
C ALA A 67 -4.34 11.51 -10.79
N ALA A 68 -4.39 11.08 -9.56
CA ALA A 68 -4.12 9.70 -9.11
C ALA A 68 -5.30 8.75 -9.41
N HIS A 69 -5.62 8.56 -10.68
CA HIS A 69 -6.76 7.74 -11.13
C HIS A 69 -6.47 6.23 -11.16
N LEU A 70 -5.19 5.82 -11.03
CA LEU A 70 -4.77 4.42 -11.22
C LEU A 70 -5.53 3.45 -10.32
N GLY A 71 -5.66 3.76 -9.01
CA GLY A 71 -6.38 2.90 -8.07
C GLY A 71 -7.83 2.68 -8.45
N GLY A 72 -8.52 3.76 -8.84
CA GLY A 72 -9.91 3.70 -9.29
C GLY A 72 -10.09 2.94 -10.61
N VAL A 73 -9.16 3.12 -11.56
CA VAL A 73 -9.19 2.37 -12.83
C VAL A 73 -9.00 0.87 -12.58
N LEU A 74 -8.02 0.48 -11.76
CA LEU A 74 -7.81 -0.93 -11.43
C LEU A 74 -9.04 -1.51 -10.70
N ALA A 75 -9.57 -0.81 -9.69
CA ALA A 75 -10.74 -1.27 -8.93
C ALA A 75 -11.99 -1.44 -9.79
N ALA A 76 -12.13 -0.69 -10.88
CA ALA A 76 -13.25 -0.82 -11.80
C ALA A 76 -13.22 -2.11 -12.64
N HIS A 77 -12.07 -2.79 -12.73
CA HIS A 77 -11.86 -3.95 -13.59
C HIS A 77 -11.61 -5.26 -12.84
N THR A 78 -11.63 -5.25 -11.50
CA THR A 78 -11.40 -6.46 -10.68
C THR A 78 -12.23 -6.44 -9.42
N ILE A 79 -12.43 -7.64 -8.83
CA ILE A 79 -12.98 -7.80 -7.48
C ILE A 79 -11.87 -7.98 -6.42
N VAL A 80 -10.62 -8.06 -6.85
CA VAL A 80 -9.46 -8.07 -5.94
C VAL A 80 -9.40 -6.75 -5.18
N PRO A 81 -9.26 -6.74 -3.84
CA PRO A 81 -9.15 -5.50 -3.07
C PRO A 81 -8.03 -4.60 -3.57
N VAL A 82 -8.33 -3.32 -3.78
CA VAL A 82 -7.36 -2.31 -4.20
C VAL A 82 -7.10 -1.33 -3.05
N ILE A 83 -5.82 -1.16 -2.72
CA ILE A 83 -5.33 -0.19 -1.73
C ILE A 83 -4.63 0.94 -2.47
N GLY A 84 -5.12 2.16 -2.31
CA GLY A 84 -4.53 3.36 -2.91
C GLY A 84 -3.45 3.97 -2.02
N VAL A 85 -2.30 4.27 -2.60
CA VAL A 85 -1.22 5.04 -2.00
C VAL A 85 -1.08 6.35 -2.76
N PRO A 86 -1.63 7.45 -2.23
CA PRO A 86 -1.40 8.77 -2.83
C PRO A 86 0.08 9.13 -2.77
N ILE A 87 0.65 9.58 -3.89
CA ILE A 87 2.05 9.97 -3.97
C ILE A 87 2.17 11.49 -3.97
N LYS A 88 2.99 12.02 -3.07
CA LYS A 88 3.29 13.45 -2.99
C LYS A 88 4.03 13.93 -4.24
N SER A 89 3.43 14.89 -4.92
CA SER A 89 4.00 15.60 -6.08
C SER A 89 3.66 17.08 -5.98
N THR A 90 2.50 17.48 -6.50
CA THR A 90 1.94 18.84 -6.36
C THR A 90 1.08 18.94 -5.10
N PHE A 91 0.77 20.15 -4.65
CA PHE A 91 -0.11 20.45 -3.50
C PHE A 91 0.14 19.57 -2.24
N ASP A 92 1.41 19.22 -2.01
CA ASP A 92 1.81 18.35 -0.90
C ASP A 92 1.12 16.97 -0.87
N GLY A 93 0.60 16.51 -2.03
CA GLY A 93 -0.10 15.24 -2.19
C GLY A 93 -1.59 15.30 -1.87
N MET A 94 -2.16 16.49 -1.59
CA MET A 94 -3.58 16.64 -1.33
C MET A 94 -4.42 16.32 -2.57
N ASP A 95 -3.94 16.71 -3.75
CA ASP A 95 -4.54 16.39 -5.04
C ASP A 95 -4.63 14.87 -5.26
N SER A 96 -3.53 14.15 -5.06
CA SER A 96 -3.49 12.69 -5.22
C SER A 96 -4.32 11.97 -4.14
N LEU A 97 -4.33 12.46 -2.90
CA LEU A 97 -5.17 11.91 -1.84
C LEU A 97 -6.65 12.03 -2.19
N LEU A 98 -7.11 13.21 -2.60
CA LEU A 98 -8.51 13.43 -2.94
C LEU A 98 -8.91 12.66 -4.21
N ALA A 99 -8.04 12.58 -5.22
CA ALA A 99 -8.28 11.80 -6.43
C ALA A 99 -8.39 10.30 -6.15
N THR A 100 -7.68 9.79 -5.14
CA THR A 100 -7.67 8.37 -4.78
C THR A 100 -8.85 7.99 -3.88
N VAL A 101 -9.17 8.83 -2.87
CA VAL A 101 -10.16 8.47 -1.84
C VAL A 101 -11.60 8.73 -2.24
N GLN A 102 -11.85 9.71 -3.12
CA GLN A 102 -13.20 10.14 -3.53
C GLN A 102 -13.77 9.23 -4.63
N MET A 103 -13.99 7.97 -4.28
CA MET A 103 -14.56 6.97 -5.19
C MET A 103 -16.09 6.96 -5.15
N PRO A 104 -16.76 6.72 -6.30
CA PRO A 104 -18.21 6.59 -6.35
C PRO A 104 -18.69 5.31 -5.65
N PRO A 105 -19.96 5.28 -5.18
CA PRO A 105 -20.55 4.06 -4.65
C PRO A 105 -20.43 2.88 -5.62
N GLY A 106 -20.01 1.73 -5.09
CA GLY A 106 -19.86 0.48 -5.87
C GLY A 106 -18.42 0.16 -6.29
N ILE A 107 -17.52 1.14 -6.33
CA ILE A 107 -16.10 0.93 -6.71
C ILE A 107 -15.19 1.51 -5.59
N PRO A 108 -15.00 0.78 -4.50
CA PRO A 108 -14.18 1.25 -3.38
C PRO A 108 -12.68 1.12 -3.65
N VAL A 109 -11.89 2.06 -3.14
CA VAL A 109 -10.44 1.98 -3.01
C VAL A 109 -10.08 2.27 -1.55
N ALA A 110 -9.45 1.30 -0.86
CA ALA A 110 -8.97 1.48 0.50
C ALA A 110 -7.74 2.38 0.48
N THR A 111 -7.86 3.63 0.96
CA THR A 111 -6.80 4.63 0.80
C THR A 111 -6.01 4.83 2.09
N VAL A 112 -4.68 4.80 2.00
CA VAL A 112 -3.76 5.12 3.11
C VAL A 112 -3.26 6.57 2.99
N GLY A 113 -2.49 7.03 4.00
CA GLY A 113 -1.91 8.37 3.96
C GLY A 113 -0.92 8.59 2.81
N VAL A 114 -0.67 9.87 2.48
CA VAL A 114 0.26 10.28 1.43
C VAL A 114 1.66 9.69 1.69
N ASP A 115 2.28 9.13 0.66
CA ASP A 115 3.60 8.44 0.67
C ASP A 115 3.70 7.28 1.70
N ASN A 116 2.57 6.76 2.20
CA ASN A 116 2.56 5.75 3.26
C ASN A 116 2.42 4.32 2.73
N GLY A 117 3.35 3.91 1.86
CA GLY A 117 3.40 2.55 1.31
C GLY A 117 3.55 1.47 2.39
N THR A 118 4.22 1.77 3.51
CA THR A 118 4.35 0.82 4.63
C THR A 118 2.98 0.49 5.24
N ASN A 119 2.10 1.47 5.42
CA ASN A 119 0.74 1.20 5.91
C ASN A 119 -0.11 0.45 4.87
N ALA A 120 0.11 0.67 3.58
CA ALA A 120 -0.54 -0.14 2.54
C ALA A 120 -0.15 -1.62 2.64
N ALA A 121 1.14 -1.92 2.86
CA ALA A 121 1.62 -3.28 3.08
C ALA A 121 1.01 -3.93 4.32
N ILE A 122 0.91 -3.18 5.43
CA ILE A 122 0.29 -3.67 6.66
C ILE A 122 -1.21 -3.93 6.46
N LEU A 123 -1.91 -3.02 5.78
CA LEU A 123 -3.34 -3.19 5.47
C LEU A 123 -3.59 -4.40 4.55
N ALA A 124 -2.74 -4.60 3.53
CA ALA A 124 -2.79 -5.80 2.69
C ALA A 124 -2.59 -7.08 3.52
N ALA A 125 -1.60 -7.10 4.41
CA ALA A 125 -1.37 -8.23 5.32
C ALA A 125 -2.56 -8.46 6.26
N GLN A 126 -3.23 -7.41 6.75
CA GLN A 126 -4.44 -7.51 7.55
C GLN A 126 -5.60 -8.15 6.77
N MET A 127 -5.84 -7.74 5.53
CA MET A 127 -6.85 -8.34 4.65
C MET A 127 -6.54 -9.83 4.43
N LEU A 128 -5.30 -10.15 4.10
CA LEU A 128 -4.83 -11.52 3.85
C LEU A 128 -4.84 -12.39 5.12
N SER A 129 -4.72 -11.80 6.31
CA SER A 129 -4.78 -12.54 7.57
C SER A 129 -6.14 -13.18 7.86
N LEU A 130 -7.19 -12.78 7.13
CA LEU A 130 -8.49 -13.46 7.18
C LEU A 130 -8.42 -14.87 6.57
N LYS A 131 -7.50 -15.10 5.64
CA LYS A 131 -7.25 -16.37 4.95
C LYS A 131 -6.00 -17.11 5.48
N TYR A 132 -4.96 -16.37 5.87
CA TYR A 132 -3.65 -16.91 6.23
C TYR A 132 -3.32 -16.68 7.71
N ASP A 133 -3.41 -17.70 8.53
CA ASP A 133 -3.22 -17.59 9.99
C ASP A 133 -1.81 -17.15 10.40
N TYR A 134 -0.76 -17.49 9.62
CA TYR A 134 0.60 -17.06 9.91
C TYR A 134 0.74 -15.52 9.90
N LEU A 135 -0.05 -14.83 9.09
CA LEU A 135 -0.04 -13.37 9.05
C LEU A 135 -0.61 -12.74 10.34
N LYS A 136 -1.54 -13.41 11.02
CA LYS A 136 -2.06 -12.91 12.30
C LYS A 136 -0.95 -12.84 13.35
N GLN A 137 -0.07 -13.84 13.39
CA GLN A 137 1.07 -13.88 14.32
C GLN A 137 2.12 -12.82 13.93
N ALA A 138 2.46 -12.73 12.65
CA ALA A 138 3.41 -11.74 12.14
C ALA A 138 2.95 -10.30 12.41
N LEU A 139 1.65 -10.01 12.22
CA LEU A 139 1.05 -8.70 12.52
C LEU A 139 1.10 -8.36 14.01
N LYS A 140 0.81 -9.32 14.90
CA LYS A 140 0.93 -9.13 16.35
C LYS A 140 2.38 -8.82 16.75
N ALA A 141 3.33 -9.62 16.30
CA ALA A 141 4.75 -9.39 16.55
C ALA A 141 5.23 -8.03 16.03
N SER A 142 4.76 -7.61 14.85
CA SER A 142 5.06 -6.28 14.30
C SER A 142 4.54 -5.15 15.19
N LYS A 143 3.32 -5.26 15.73
CA LYS A 143 2.75 -4.28 16.67
C LYS A 143 3.54 -4.21 17.98
N ASP A 144 3.92 -5.36 18.53
CA ASP A 144 4.72 -5.44 19.76
C ASP A 144 6.09 -4.78 19.58
N LYS A 145 6.74 -4.99 18.43
CA LYS A 145 8.01 -4.33 18.08
C LYS A 145 7.87 -2.82 17.98
N ILE A 146 6.78 -2.32 17.38
CA ILE A 146 6.50 -0.87 17.31
C ILE A 146 6.29 -0.30 18.70
N ALA A 147 5.50 -0.95 19.56
CA ALA A 147 5.25 -0.51 20.93
C ALA A 147 6.55 -0.46 21.75
N GLU A 148 7.40 -1.48 21.62
CA GLU A 148 8.70 -1.51 22.30
C GLU A 148 9.62 -0.37 21.84
N GLY A 149 9.65 -0.09 20.54
CA GLY A 149 10.40 1.07 20.01
C GLY A 149 9.95 2.41 20.60
N VAL A 150 8.65 2.58 20.87
CA VAL A 150 8.13 3.79 21.54
C VAL A 150 8.56 3.84 23.00
N ARG A 151 8.53 2.70 23.73
CA ARG A 151 8.99 2.62 25.13
C ARG A 151 10.46 3.01 25.26
N GLN A 152 11.32 2.50 24.37
CA GLN A 152 12.75 2.83 24.33
C GLN A 152 12.99 4.32 24.08
N LYS A 153 12.25 4.92 23.12
CA LYS A 153 12.32 6.37 22.86
C LYS A 153 11.89 7.18 24.08
N ASN A 154 10.81 6.77 24.75
CA ASN A 154 10.34 7.44 25.96
C ASN A 154 11.38 7.36 27.08
N GLN A 155 12.02 6.20 27.29
CA GLN A 155 13.06 6.04 28.27
C GLN A 155 14.25 6.95 27.97
N LYS A 156 14.70 6.99 26.72
CA LYS A 156 15.78 7.90 26.29
C LYS A 156 15.47 9.38 26.60
N ILE A 157 14.26 9.84 26.33
CA ILE A 157 13.86 11.23 26.62
C ILE A 157 13.87 11.49 28.13
N LYS A 158 13.38 10.53 28.95
CA LYS A 158 13.42 10.67 30.42
C LYS A 158 14.84 10.76 30.98
N GLU A 159 15.80 10.08 30.35
CA GLU A 159 17.21 10.17 30.73
C GLU A 159 17.80 11.54 30.36
N LEU A 160 17.56 12.00 29.13
CA LEU A 160 18.01 13.32 28.68
C LEU A 160 17.49 14.47 29.56
N VAL A 161 16.22 14.39 30.01
CA VAL A 161 15.63 15.42 30.89
C VAL A 161 16.29 15.48 32.27
N LYS A 162 16.88 14.36 32.77
CA LYS A 162 17.60 14.35 34.04
C LYS A 162 18.97 15.05 33.98
N GLU A 163 19.48 15.22 32.77
CA GLU A 163 20.78 15.86 32.53
C GLU A 163 20.68 17.38 32.32
N LEU A 164 19.45 17.92 32.23
CA LEU A 164 19.11 19.34 32.12
C LEU A 164 18.94 20.00 33.50
#